data_5c78ff259b36c131c9c482b97f4371dd
#
_entry.id   5c78ff259b36c131c9c482b97f4371dd
#
_cell.length_a   1.000
_cell.length_b   1.000
_cell.length_c   1.000
_cell.angle_alpha   90.00
_cell.angle_beta   90.00
_cell.angle_gamma   90.00
#
_symmetry.space_group_name_H-M   'P 1'
#
loop_
_entity.id
_entity.type
_entity.pdbx_description
1 polymer ?
#
loop_
_entity_poly.entity_id
_entity_poly.type
_entity_poly.pdbx_seq_one_letter_code
_entity_poly.pdbx_strand_id
1 'polypeptide(L)'
;MAQHRIEAGPNTVHWGFFDAALPPVATVASGDTVTISTVSGGPDVMPPPPLHVPEALRAVQAHVANRLPGHMCTGPVAVRGAKPGQVLEVRIEAIELHYDWGYTYAAPLKGALPEEVAERHLIHIPLDRKRMVGRLPWGLELPLKPFFGVMAVAPPAGWGMVSTLPPRRNGGNLDNK
;
A
#
# COMPACT_ATOMS: atom_id res chain seq x y z
N MET A 1 12.77 16.61 -17.29
CA MET A 1 11.97 15.70 -16.44
C MET A 1 12.60 14.32 -16.56
N ALA A 2 13.08 13.78 -15.46
CA ALA A 2 13.67 12.46 -15.42
C ALA A 2 12.62 11.39 -15.09
N GLN A 3 12.91 10.14 -15.47
CA GLN A 3 12.10 8.97 -15.13
C GLN A 3 12.86 8.17 -14.08
N HIS A 4 12.19 7.82 -13.01
CA HIS A 4 12.73 7.00 -11.91
C HIS A 4 11.88 5.75 -11.76
N ARG A 5 12.48 4.65 -11.28
CA ARG A 5 11.78 3.42 -10.97
C ARG A 5 12.23 2.89 -9.62
N ILE A 6 11.28 2.53 -8.78
CA ILE A 6 11.50 1.99 -7.44
C ILE A 6 10.73 0.68 -7.35
N GLU A 7 11.45 -0.41 -7.25
CA GLU A 7 10.86 -1.73 -7.06
C GLU A 7 10.62 -2.00 -5.58
N ALA A 8 9.51 -2.69 -5.28
CA ALA A 8 9.24 -3.15 -3.93
C ALA A 8 10.21 -4.27 -3.55
N GLY A 9 10.79 -4.16 -2.37
CA GLY A 9 11.71 -5.16 -1.84
C GLY A 9 12.14 -4.83 -0.42
N PRO A 10 12.95 -5.69 0.21
CA PRO A 10 13.35 -5.50 1.62
C PRO A 10 14.07 -4.18 1.92
N ASN A 11 14.75 -3.60 0.93
CA ASN A 11 15.50 -2.35 1.08
C ASN A 11 14.69 -1.10 0.71
N THR A 12 13.48 -1.25 0.19
CA THR A 12 12.66 -0.14 -0.31
C THR A 12 11.29 -0.09 0.34
N VAL A 13 10.94 -1.09 1.12
CA VAL A 13 9.64 -1.19 1.82
C VAL A 13 9.85 -1.07 3.32
N HIS A 14 9.00 -0.29 3.97
CA HIS A 14 8.81 -0.28 5.41
C HIS A 14 7.39 -0.69 5.76
N TRP A 15 7.17 -1.32 6.92
CA TRP A 15 5.90 -1.97 7.21
C TRP A 15 5.25 -1.46 8.50
N GLY A 16 4.06 -0.88 8.32
CA GLY A 16 3.16 -0.47 9.40
C GLY A 16 3.32 0.97 9.87
N PHE A 17 4.36 1.70 9.44
CA PHE A 17 4.65 3.01 10.02
C PHE A 17 5.18 4.03 9.02
N PHE A 18 5.06 5.30 9.39
CA PHE A 18 5.82 6.42 8.83
C PHE A 18 6.75 6.96 9.91
N ASP A 19 7.94 7.39 9.53
CA ASP A 19 8.91 8.02 10.41
C ASP A 19 9.79 9.01 9.61
N ALA A 20 10.02 10.19 10.16
CA ALA A 20 10.91 11.18 9.55
C ALA A 20 12.37 10.75 9.53
N ALA A 21 12.75 9.78 10.37
CA ALA A 21 14.10 9.22 10.42
C ALA A 21 14.38 8.19 9.31
N LEU A 22 13.37 7.75 8.55
CA LEU A 22 13.59 6.82 7.45
C LEU A 22 14.43 7.49 6.35
N PRO A 23 15.57 6.89 5.96
CA PRO A 23 16.33 7.41 4.83
C PRO A 23 15.56 7.26 3.54
N PRO A 24 15.59 8.24 2.63
CA PRO A 24 14.93 8.11 1.35
C PRO A 24 15.59 7.05 0.48
N VAL A 25 14.77 6.22 -0.17
CA VAL A 25 15.24 5.19 -1.13
C VAL A 25 15.58 5.80 -2.50
N ALA A 26 15.06 6.99 -2.77
CA ALA A 26 15.38 7.78 -3.96
C ALA A 26 15.23 9.27 -3.67
N THR A 27 15.94 10.11 -4.44
CA THR A 27 15.77 11.57 -4.45
C THR A 27 15.46 12.04 -5.86
N VAL A 28 14.35 12.72 -6.04
CA VAL A 28 13.84 13.21 -7.33
C VAL A 28 13.75 14.73 -7.35
N ALA A 29 13.63 15.33 -8.52
CA ALA A 29 13.35 16.75 -8.66
C ALA A 29 11.84 16.98 -8.87
N SER A 30 11.37 18.19 -8.58
CA SER A 30 10.01 18.60 -8.95
C SER A 30 9.80 18.45 -10.47
N GLY A 31 8.70 17.84 -10.87
CA GLY A 31 8.37 17.54 -12.26
C GLY A 31 8.91 16.21 -12.80
N ASP A 32 9.71 15.47 -12.03
CA ASP A 32 10.10 14.12 -12.42
C ASP A 32 8.94 13.12 -12.25
N THR A 33 8.96 12.06 -13.06
CA THR A 33 8.01 10.94 -12.96
C THR A 33 8.65 9.77 -12.22
N VAL A 34 7.90 9.15 -11.31
CA VAL A 34 8.36 8.01 -10.52
C VAL A 34 7.39 6.84 -10.68
N THR A 35 7.88 5.73 -11.22
CA THR A 35 7.16 4.45 -11.20
C THR A 35 7.49 3.71 -9.93
N ILE A 36 6.49 3.40 -9.12
CA ILE A 36 6.66 2.76 -7.81
C ILE A 36 5.93 1.42 -7.83
N SER A 37 6.66 0.32 -7.68
CA SER A 37 6.06 -0.99 -7.40
C SER A 37 5.67 -1.08 -5.95
N THR A 38 4.48 -1.63 -5.67
CA THR A 38 3.98 -1.81 -4.31
C THR A 38 3.64 -3.26 -4.03
N VAL A 39 3.71 -3.65 -2.77
CA VAL A 39 3.29 -4.97 -2.28
C VAL A 39 2.31 -4.80 -1.12
N SER A 40 1.41 -5.76 -0.93
CA SER A 40 0.42 -5.73 0.14
C SER A 40 0.03 -7.14 0.59
N GLY A 41 -0.34 -7.27 1.84
CA GLY A 41 -0.83 -8.49 2.45
C GLY A 41 0.19 -9.15 3.38
N GLY A 42 -0.21 -9.38 4.62
CA GLY A 42 0.55 -10.19 5.58
C GLY A 42 0.50 -11.68 5.23
N PRO A 43 1.32 -12.53 5.88
CA PRO A 43 1.32 -13.98 5.64
C PRO A 43 -0.05 -14.64 5.86
N ASP A 44 -0.87 -14.05 6.72
CA ASP A 44 -2.19 -14.55 7.13
C ASP A 44 -3.31 -14.34 6.09
N VAL A 45 -3.02 -13.62 5.00
CA VAL A 45 -3.99 -13.36 3.92
C VAL A 45 -3.52 -13.86 2.55
N MET A 46 -2.49 -14.70 2.53
CA MET A 46 -1.98 -15.24 1.27
C MET A 46 -2.97 -16.19 0.61
N PRO A 47 -3.17 -16.10 -0.72
CA PRO A 47 -4.08 -16.95 -1.44
C PRO A 47 -3.52 -18.35 -1.65
N PRO A 48 -4.42 -19.36 -1.75
CA PRO A 48 -4.03 -20.68 -2.21
C PRO A 48 -3.74 -20.69 -3.72
N PRO A 49 -3.03 -21.70 -4.23
CA PRO A 49 -2.93 -21.92 -5.68
C PRO A 49 -4.33 -21.99 -6.34
N PRO A 50 -4.49 -21.57 -7.58
CA PRO A 50 -3.45 -21.17 -8.54
C PRO A 50 -3.08 -19.67 -8.50
N LEU A 51 -3.56 -18.88 -7.55
CA LEU A 51 -3.27 -17.45 -7.46
C LEU A 51 -1.80 -17.22 -7.12
N HIS A 52 -1.16 -16.30 -7.83
CA HIS A 52 0.29 -16.09 -7.73
C HIS A 52 0.65 -15.07 -6.64
N VAL A 53 1.51 -15.49 -5.71
CA VAL A 53 2.11 -14.57 -4.73
C VAL A 53 3.47 -14.12 -5.26
N PRO A 54 3.65 -12.80 -5.57
CA PRO A 54 4.90 -12.30 -6.09
C PRO A 54 6.09 -12.55 -5.16
N GLU A 55 7.26 -12.82 -5.75
CA GLU A 55 8.49 -13.05 -4.99
C GLU A 55 8.87 -11.83 -4.14
N ALA A 56 8.68 -10.61 -4.67
CA ALA A 56 8.91 -9.38 -3.93
C ALA A 56 8.09 -9.31 -2.62
N LEU A 57 6.82 -9.76 -2.64
CA LEU A 57 6.00 -9.81 -1.44
C LEU A 57 6.54 -10.84 -0.43
N ARG A 58 6.93 -12.03 -0.90
CA ARG A 58 7.55 -13.05 -0.03
C ARG A 58 8.84 -12.57 0.61
N ALA A 59 9.69 -11.89 -0.18
CA ALA A 59 10.94 -11.32 0.32
C ALA A 59 10.70 -10.22 1.37
N VAL A 60 9.71 -9.35 1.15
CA VAL A 60 9.32 -8.33 2.14
C VAL A 60 8.79 -8.99 3.41
N GLN A 61 7.90 -9.99 3.31
CA GLN A 61 7.38 -10.70 4.48
C GLN A 61 8.48 -11.41 5.29
N ALA A 62 9.51 -11.93 4.62
CA ALA A 62 10.61 -12.65 5.25
C ALA A 62 11.63 -11.72 5.94
N HIS A 63 11.84 -10.52 5.42
CA HIS A 63 12.99 -9.68 5.82
C HIS A 63 12.61 -8.29 6.37
N VAL A 64 11.37 -7.85 6.21
CA VAL A 64 10.90 -6.55 6.72
C VAL A 64 10.02 -6.75 7.95
N ALA A 65 10.46 -6.23 9.08
CA ALA A 65 9.69 -6.33 10.31
C ALA A 65 8.40 -5.48 10.24
N ASN A 66 7.27 -6.07 10.59
CA ASN A 66 6.03 -5.35 10.86
C ASN A 66 6.17 -4.63 12.20
N ARG A 67 6.50 -3.36 12.18
CA ARG A 67 6.81 -2.57 13.39
C ARG A 67 5.56 -2.06 14.11
N LEU A 68 4.53 -1.73 13.35
CA LEU A 68 3.21 -1.29 13.85
C LEU A 68 2.12 -1.89 12.98
N PRO A 69 0.89 -2.06 13.49
CA PRO A 69 -0.24 -2.41 12.65
C PRO A 69 -0.40 -1.42 11.49
N GLY A 70 -0.47 -1.93 10.26
CA GLY A 70 -0.61 -1.07 9.08
C GLY A 70 -0.10 -1.69 7.79
N HIS A 71 0.16 -0.83 6.82
CA HIS A 71 0.42 -1.18 5.44
C HIS A 71 1.92 -1.30 5.15
N MET A 72 2.25 -2.08 4.14
CA MET A 72 3.56 -2.04 3.49
C MET A 72 3.61 -0.79 2.59
N CYS A 73 4.64 0.04 2.77
CA CYS A 73 4.83 1.26 2.00
C CYS A 73 6.18 1.23 1.30
N THR A 74 6.18 1.42 -0.03
CA THR A 74 7.41 1.57 -0.81
C THR A 74 7.87 3.02 -0.77
N GLY A 75 9.09 3.26 -0.33
CA GLY A 75 9.65 4.59 -0.12
C GLY A 75 10.49 4.68 1.16
N PRO A 76 10.73 5.90 1.69
CA PRO A 76 10.26 7.21 1.21
C PRO A 76 11.02 7.72 -0.03
N VAL A 77 10.37 8.61 -0.77
CA VAL A 77 10.97 9.33 -1.90
C VAL A 77 11.19 10.78 -1.51
N ALA A 78 12.44 11.25 -1.51
CA ALA A 78 12.74 12.65 -1.23
C ALA A 78 12.55 13.50 -2.50
N VAL A 79 11.93 14.67 -2.33
CA VAL A 79 11.85 15.68 -3.39
C VAL A 79 12.91 16.75 -3.12
N ARG A 80 13.83 16.95 -4.06
CA ARG A 80 14.93 17.89 -3.91
C ARG A 80 14.43 19.30 -3.63
N GLY A 81 14.89 19.89 -2.56
CA GLY A 81 14.54 21.25 -2.15
C GLY A 81 13.17 21.40 -1.48
N ALA A 82 12.40 20.33 -1.33
CA ALA A 82 11.14 20.37 -0.59
C ALA A 82 11.39 20.66 0.90
N LYS A 83 10.56 21.54 1.47
CA LYS A 83 10.67 21.99 2.86
C LYS A 83 9.31 21.92 3.56
N PRO A 84 9.27 21.76 4.88
CA PRO A 84 8.05 21.91 5.66
C PRO A 84 7.34 23.25 5.36
N GLY A 85 6.02 23.21 5.29
CA GLY A 85 5.18 24.36 4.93
C GLY A 85 4.90 24.53 3.44
N GLN A 86 5.56 23.78 2.57
CA GLN A 86 5.24 23.73 1.13
C GLN A 86 4.12 22.73 0.87
N VAL A 87 3.44 22.88 -0.27
CA VAL A 87 2.45 21.93 -0.77
C VAL A 87 3.11 20.99 -1.78
N LEU A 88 2.97 19.68 -1.57
CA LEU A 88 3.36 18.67 -2.54
C LEU A 88 2.14 18.30 -3.40
N GLU A 89 2.26 18.50 -4.70
CA GLU A 89 1.30 18.00 -5.69
C GLU A 89 1.80 16.67 -6.26
N VAL A 90 1.01 15.61 -6.10
CA VAL A 90 1.27 14.29 -6.69
C VAL A 90 0.24 14.07 -7.79
N ARG A 91 0.69 13.99 -9.04
CA ARG A 91 -0.16 13.67 -10.19
C ARG A 91 -0.06 12.18 -10.47
N ILE A 92 -1.18 11.47 -10.33
CA ILE A 92 -1.26 10.04 -10.62
C ILE A 92 -1.51 9.88 -12.10
N GLU A 93 -0.49 9.46 -12.85
CA GLU A 93 -0.56 9.30 -14.30
C GLU A 93 -1.18 7.95 -14.70
N ALA A 94 -0.82 6.88 -13.99
CA ALA A 94 -1.35 5.54 -14.21
C ALA A 94 -1.28 4.69 -12.95
N ILE A 95 -2.17 3.71 -12.86
CA ILE A 95 -2.10 2.64 -11.86
C ILE A 95 -2.29 1.31 -12.59
N GLU A 96 -1.27 0.46 -12.52
CA GLU A 96 -1.28 -0.86 -13.12
C GLU A 96 -1.38 -1.92 -12.05
N LEU A 97 -2.34 -2.83 -12.19
CA LEU A 97 -2.48 -3.95 -11.26
C LEU A 97 -1.36 -4.96 -11.49
N HIS A 98 -0.57 -5.21 -10.45
CA HIS A 98 0.53 -6.15 -10.49
C HIS A 98 0.08 -7.59 -10.15
N TYR A 99 -0.95 -7.73 -9.32
CA TYR A 99 -1.48 -9.01 -8.87
C TYR A 99 -2.68 -9.46 -9.69
N ASP A 100 -2.92 -10.77 -9.72
CA ASP A 100 -4.12 -11.41 -10.28
C ASP A 100 -5.15 -11.73 -9.20
N TRP A 101 -4.96 -11.21 -7.99
CA TRP A 101 -5.85 -11.37 -6.86
C TRP A 101 -5.88 -10.15 -5.95
N GLY A 102 -6.99 -10.02 -5.26
CA GLY A 102 -7.15 -9.18 -4.10
C GLY A 102 -7.77 -9.98 -2.97
N TYR A 103 -7.97 -9.36 -1.82
CA TYR A 103 -8.64 -9.99 -0.70
C TYR A 103 -9.47 -8.98 0.08
N THR A 104 -10.45 -9.51 0.78
CA THR A 104 -11.18 -8.80 1.84
C THR A 104 -11.45 -9.77 2.99
N TYR A 105 -11.68 -9.25 4.17
CA TYR A 105 -12.09 -10.08 5.30
C TYR A 105 -13.04 -9.35 6.23
N ALA A 106 -13.92 -10.12 6.87
CA ALA A 106 -14.65 -9.73 8.05
C ALA A 106 -14.06 -10.45 9.26
N ALA A 107 -14.06 -9.80 10.41
CA ALA A 107 -13.57 -10.39 11.65
C ALA A 107 -14.33 -9.81 12.84
N PRO A 108 -14.38 -10.50 13.99
CA PRO A 108 -15.01 -10.00 15.19
C PRO A 108 -14.50 -8.61 15.56
N LEU A 109 -15.40 -7.71 15.91
CA LEU A 109 -15.13 -6.31 16.28
C LEU A 109 -14.45 -5.47 15.19
N LYS A 110 -14.54 -5.89 13.91
CA LYS A 110 -13.99 -5.15 12.76
C LYS A 110 -15.02 -5.01 11.64
N GLY A 111 -14.92 -3.90 10.89
CA GLY A 111 -15.81 -3.63 9.77
C GLY A 111 -17.09 -2.88 10.17
N ALA A 112 -18.06 -2.89 9.26
CA ALA A 112 -19.31 -2.14 9.41
C ALA A 112 -20.33 -2.79 10.37
N LEU A 113 -20.20 -4.11 10.58
CA LEU A 113 -21.09 -4.90 11.44
C LEU A 113 -20.26 -5.67 12.48
N PRO A 114 -19.61 -4.96 13.42
CA PRO A 114 -18.58 -5.55 14.28
C PRO A 114 -19.09 -6.65 15.21
N GLU A 115 -20.36 -6.56 15.65
CA GLU A 115 -20.97 -7.50 16.59
C GLU A 115 -21.63 -8.70 15.90
N GLU A 116 -21.87 -8.62 14.59
CA GLU A 116 -22.54 -9.69 13.83
C GLU A 116 -21.58 -10.73 13.29
N VAL A 117 -20.27 -10.48 13.34
CA VAL A 117 -19.25 -11.36 12.81
C VAL A 117 -18.61 -12.15 13.95
N ALA A 118 -18.99 -13.42 14.09
CA ALA A 118 -18.51 -14.29 15.17
C ALA A 118 -17.09 -14.84 14.93
N GLU A 119 -16.68 -15.00 13.66
CA GLU A 119 -15.37 -15.54 13.28
C GLU A 119 -14.80 -14.81 12.06
N ARG A 120 -13.50 -15.01 11.79
CA ARG A 120 -12.84 -14.38 10.63
C ARG A 120 -13.21 -15.11 9.34
N HIS A 121 -13.77 -14.36 8.39
CA HIS A 121 -14.05 -14.80 7.03
C HIS A 121 -13.12 -14.09 6.06
N LEU A 122 -12.14 -14.79 5.51
CA LEU A 122 -11.22 -14.28 4.50
C LEU A 122 -11.69 -14.71 3.11
N ILE A 123 -11.82 -13.76 2.19
CA ILE A 123 -12.23 -13.98 0.81
C ILE A 123 -11.10 -13.52 -0.10
N HIS A 124 -10.59 -14.43 -0.94
CA HIS A 124 -9.70 -14.09 -2.04
C HIS A 124 -10.53 -13.81 -3.30
N ILE A 125 -10.18 -12.75 -3.99
CA ILE A 125 -10.91 -12.23 -5.15
C ILE A 125 -9.98 -12.32 -6.36
N PRO A 126 -10.16 -13.31 -7.25
CA PRO A 126 -9.42 -13.36 -8.52
C PRO A 126 -9.72 -12.12 -9.36
N LEU A 127 -8.66 -11.55 -9.97
CA LEU A 127 -8.73 -10.34 -10.77
C LEU A 127 -8.47 -10.64 -12.24
N ASP A 128 -9.42 -10.28 -13.09
CA ASP A 128 -9.21 -10.22 -14.54
C ASP A 128 -8.67 -8.82 -14.90
N ARG A 129 -7.34 -8.71 -15.00
CA ARG A 129 -6.66 -7.44 -15.27
C ARG A 129 -6.92 -6.90 -16.68
N LYS A 130 -7.33 -7.75 -17.64
CA LYS A 130 -7.67 -7.31 -19.00
C LYS A 130 -9.07 -6.70 -19.05
N ARG A 131 -10.03 -7.32 -18.36
CA ARG A 131 -11.41 -6.82 -18.25
C ARG A 131 -11.57 -5.79 -17.12
N MET A 132 -10.57 -5.65 -16.27
CA MET A 132 -10.62 -4.82 -15.06
C MET A 132 -11.81 -5.17 -14.17
N VAL A 133 -11.96 -6.45 -13.85
CA VAL A 133 -13.00 -6.95 -12.94
C VAL A 133 -12.43 -7.88 -11.88
N GLY A 134 -12.98 -7.82 -10.69
CA GLY A 134 -12.77 -8.80 -9.62
C GLY A 134 -13.97 -9.73 -9.52
N ARG A 135 -13.75 -11.03 -9.29
CA ARG A 135 -14.82 -12.03 -9.21
C ARG A 135 -15.01 -12.50 -7.77
N LEU A 136 -16.17 -12.23 -7.22
CA LEU A 136 -16.56 -12.70 -5.90
C LEU A 136 -17.07 -14.15 -5.94
N PRO A 137 -16.91 -14.94 -4.85
CA PRO A 137 -17.28 -16.36 -4.83
C PRO A 137 -18.75 -16.66 -5.18
N TRP A 138 -19.63 -15.71 -4.94
CA TRP A 138 -21.07 -15.82 -5.26
C TRP A 138 -21.46 -15.33 -6.64
N GLY A 139 -20.48 -15.15 -7.56
CA GLY A 139 -20.69 -14.85 -8.97
C GLY A 139 -20.80 -13.36 -9.32
N LEU A 140 -20.70 -12.46 -8.36
CA LEU A 140 -20.70 -11.02 -8.65
C LEU A 140 -19.35 -10.60 -9.25
N GLU A 141 -19.39 -9.89 -10.36
CA GLU A 141 -18.24 -9.21 -10.95
C GLU A 141 -18.23 -7.74 -10.52
N LEU A 142 -17.11 -7.31 -9.92
CA LEU A 142 -16.87 -5.94 -9.49
C LEU A 142 -15.99 -5.22 -10.51
N PRO A 143 -16.43 -4.13 -11.14
CA PRO A 143 -15.56 -3.28 -11.94
C PRO A 143 -14.44 -2.70 -11.07
N LEU A 144 -13.19 -2.86 -11.50
CA LEU A 144 -12.03 -2.37 -10.77
C LEU A 144 -11.74 -0.91 -11.13
N LYS A 145 -11.55 -0.10 -10.11
CA LYS A 145 -11.10 1.30 -10.21
C LYS A 145 -9.97 1.50 -9.22
N PRO A 146 -8.73 1.11 -9.58
CA PRO A 146 -7.59 1.18 -8.67
C PRO A 146 -7.26 2.62 -8.26
N PHE A 147 -6.81 2.79 -7.03
CA PHE A 147 -6.41 4.08 -6.46
C PHE A 147 -5.31 3.88 -5.43
N PHE A 148 -4.63 4.98 -5.05
CA PHE A 148 -3.68 4.95 -3.94
C PHE A 148 -4.42 4.99 -2.61
N GLY A 149 -4.45 3.86 -1.89
CA GLY A 149 -5.08 3.78 -0.57
C GLY A 149 -4.27 4.50 0.51
N VAL A 150 -2.94 4.39 0.44
CA VAL A 150 -2.03 4.96 1.44
C VAL A 150 -1.03 5.88 0.79
N MET A 151 -1.03 7.15 1.21
CA MET A 151 -0.07 8.16 0.77
C MET A 151 0.19 9.15 1.91
N ALA A 152 1.45 9.45 2.17
CA ALA A 152 1.83 10.42 3.20
C ALA A 152 3.15 11.10 2.89
N VAL A 153 3.34 12.29 3.43
CA VAL A 153 4.66 12.90 3.62
C VAL A 153 5.23 12.48 4.97
N ALA A 154 6.53 12.68 5.17
CA ALA A 154 7.17 12.39 6.46
C ALA A 154 6.45 13.13 7.61
N PRO A 155 6.18 12.46 8.73
CA PRO A 155 5.61 13.12 9.91
C PRO A 155 6.64 14.09 10.52
N PRO A 156 6.22 15.01 11.42
CA PRO A 156 7.17 15.80 12.22
C PRO A 156 8.14 14.88 12.98
N ALA A 157 9.43 15.21 12.98
CA ALA A 157 10.47 14.37 13.58
C ALA A 157 10.18 14.03 15.07
N GLY A 158 9.59 14.96 15.81
CA GLY A 158 9.24 14.75 17.22
C GLY A 158 8.10 13.74 17.47
N TRP A 159 7.43 13.27 16.42
CA TRP A 159 6.40 12.21 16.57
C TRP A 159 6.99 10.80 16.60
N GLY A 160 8.23 10.64 16.10
CA GLY A 160 8.82 9.33 15.90
C GLY A 160 8.00 8.48 14.94
N MET A 161 7.95 7.19 15.23
CA MET A 161 7.22 6.19 14.43
C MET A 161 5.71 6.30 14.66
N VAL A 162 4.94 6.50 13.58
CA VAL A 162 3.47 6.55 13.61
C VAL A 162 2.85 5.52 12.66
N SER A 163 1.78 4.84 13.10
CA SER A 163 1.09 3.84 12.28
C SER A 163 0.52 4.44 10.99
N THR A 164 0.53 3.65 9.92
CA THR A 164 -0.07 3.99 8.63
C THR A 164 -1.59 3.89 8.61
N LEU A 165 -2.23 3.30 9.63
CA LEU A 165 -3.68 3.05 9.64
C LEU A 165 -4.52 4.32 9.72
N PRO A 166 -4.37 5.18 10.75
CA PRO A 166 -5.21 6.37 10.82
C PRO A 166 -4.62 7.49 9.95
N PRO A 167 -5.46 8.22 9.21
CA PRO A 167 -5.01 9.43 8.53
C PRO A 167 -4.66 10.52 9.57
N ARG A 168 -3.63 11.30 9.25
CA ARG A 168 -3.15 12.43 10.07
C ARG A 168 -2.84 13.62 9.16
N ARG A 169 -2.29 14.70 9.74
CA ARG A 169 -1.87 15.89 8.98
C ARG A 169 -0.86 15.59 7.87
N ASN A 170 -0.05 14.55 8.03
CA ASN A 170 0.93 14.12 7.04
C ASN A 170 0.36 13.15 5.98
N GLY A 171 -0.92 12.79 6.05
CA GLY A 171 -1.54 11.79 5.21
C GLY A 171 -1.74 10.46 5.94
N GLY A 172 -1.74 9.35 5.23
CA GLY A 172 -1.93 8.01 5.78
C GLY A 172 -2.85 7.16 4.92
N ASN A 173 -3.72 6.38 5.56
CA ASN A 173 -4.75 5.57 4.91
C ASN A 173 -5.94 6.45 4.53
N LEU A 174 -5.89 7.03 3.35
CA LEU A 174 -6.86 8.01 2.87
C LEU A 174 -7.92 7.41 1.94
N ASP A 175 -7.60 6.25 1.33
CA ASP A 175 -8.44 5.58 0.33
C ASP A 175 -8.94 6.54 -0.76
N ASN A 176 -8.03 7.39 -1.23
CA ASN A 176 -8.34 8.43 -2.22
C ASN A 176 -8.63 7.83 -3.59
N LYS A 177 -9.72 8.28 -4.19
CA LYS A 177 -10.09 8.04 -5.59
C LYS A 177 -9.87 9.28 -6.43
#